data_8e11fe89b743292203416adaca3a36b6
#
_entry.id   8e11fe89b743292203416adaca3a36b6
#
_cell.length_a   1.000
_cell.length_b   1.000
_cell.length_c   1.000
_cell.angle_alpha   90.00
_cell.angle_beta   90.00
_cell.angle_gamma   90.00
#
_symmetry.space_group_name_H-M   'P 1'
#
loop_
_entity.id
_entity.type
_entity.pdbx_description
1 polymer ?
#
loop_
_entity_poly.entity_id
_entity_poly.type
_entity_poly.pdbx_seq_one_letter_code
_entity_poly.pdbx_strand_id
1 'polypeptide(L)'
;MLLAALRTLFRSRPGTAQAAAGASVKTAIEAGKQKSLAGDHSGAAAAFQRALAAAPTNAEAHFRLGLALRDQQRLNDAAASYRRAIELQPAYVEAHNNLGSVLQMLEQRDAALAAYRRAVALGPTFGQPYLNLGRLYTLAGDTRNAAATFEAAIARGIDVDSFRHLLSALKGETTIRAPDAYTRSLFDNFAVDFDRRLIDELGYHVPETLAQRIKALAPQSALRILDLGCGTGLCGAALAGCYGQLTGIDLSGPMLEKARARNLYTELTESSIETWLEHAPPAAYDIVLAADVLIYCGDLAPLFASIAHRLVTGGLYAFSVEIAEGEAFVLQASGRYAHPVAYIRSLYAGSGLTEVNGFPHHIRGNVNGYIFILRKS
;
A
#
# COMPACT_ATOMS: atom_id res chain seq x y z
N MET A 1 43.01 58.43 16.72
CA MET A 1 42.41 57.36 17.55
C MET A 1 40.99 57.00 17.18
N LEU A 2 40.25 57.69 16.28
CA LEU A 2 38.87 57.32 15.89
C LEU A 2 38.77 56.27 14.78
N LEU A 3 39.80 56.02 13.96
CA LEU A 3 39.81 55.03 12.87
C LEU A 3 40.14 53.60 13.31
N ALA A 4 40.61 53.39 14.55
CA ALA A 4 40.87 52.06 15.10
C ALA A 4 39.58 51.45 15.76
N ALA A 5 38.68 52.29 16.27
CA ALA A 5 37.43 51.86 16.93
C ALA A 5 36.34 51.41 15.94
N LEU A 6 36.36 51.89 14.67
CA LEU A 6 35.38 51.49 13.64
C LEU A 6 35.73 50.14 12.97
N ARG A 7 36.95 49.61 13.09
CA ARG A 7 37.31 48.29 12.57
C ARG A 7 36.91 47.12 13.45
N THR A 8 36.52 47.34 14.71
CA THR A 8 36.09 46.30 15.66
C THR A 8 34.57 46.07 15.62
N LEU A 9 33.75 46.98 15.04
CA LEU A 9 32.29 46.87 14.98
C LEU A 9 31.78 46.08 13.75
N PHE A 10 32.64 45.76 12.79
CA PHE A 10 32.25 45.00 11.57
C PHE A 10 33.00 43.67 11.41
N ARG A 11 33.57 43.10 12.46
CA ARG A 11 33.95 41.70 12.48
C ARG A 11 32.76 40.88 12.97
N SER A 12 31.73 40.65 12.09
CA SER A 12 30.85 39.50 12.23
C SER A 12 31.75 38.27 12.33
N ARG A 13 31.73 37.60 13.49
CA ARG A 13 32.46 36.34 13.71
C ARG A 13 31.97 35.37 12.63
N PRO A 14 32.87 34.79 11.79
CA PRO A 14 32.49 33.88 10.72
C PRO A 14 31.64 32.69 11.23
N GLY A 15 31.72 32.32 12.51
CA GLY A 15 30.94 31.28 13.13
C GLY A 15 29.46 31.61 13.34
N THR A 16 29.09 32.90 13.53
CA THR A 16 27.69 33.28 13.76
C THR A 16 26.86 33.29 12.46
N ALA A 17 27.43 33.71 11.36
CA ALA A 17 26.76 33.70 10.05
C ALA A 17 26.57 32.25 9.54
N GLN A 18 27.54 31.39 9.75
CA GLN A 18 27.48 29.97 9.37
C GLN A 18 26.48 29.18 10.25
N ALA A 19 26.43 29.50 11.55
CA ALA A 19 25.44 28.92 12.48
C ALA A 19 24.02 29.39 12.13
N ALA A 20 23.80 30.66 11.76
CA ALA A 20 22.52 31.18 11.32
C ALA A 20 22.07 30.56 9.97
N ALA A 21 22.98 30.37 9.02
CA ALA A 21 22.71 29.70 7.75
C ALA A 21 22.35 28.23 7.98
N GLY A 22 23.07 27.52 8.86
CA GLY A 22 22.75 26.14 9.22
C GLY A 22 21.40 25.99 9.90
N ALA A 23 21.03 26.92 10.80
CA ALA A 23 19.70 26.95 11.41
C ALA A 23 18.60 27.19 10.38
N SER A 24 18.82 28.09 9.42
CA SER A 24 17.87 28.36 8.32
C SER A 24 17.65 27.14 7.44
N VAL A 25 18.72 26.39 7.10
CA VAL A 25 18.63 25.13 6.32
C VAL A 25 17.81 24.08 7.06
N LYS A 26 18.10 23.85 8.35
CA LYS A 26 17.36 22.89 9.19
C LYS A 26 15.88 23.25 9.29
N THR A 27 15.57 24.53 9.50
CA THR A 27 14.18 25.03 9.54
C THR A 27 13.46 24.82 8.22
N ALA A 28 14.13 25.06 7.08
CA ALA A 28 13.54 24.86 5.76
C ALA A 28 13.29 23.36 5.47
N ILE A 29 14.21 22.47 5.87
CA ILE A 29 14.01 21.02 5.75
C ILE A 29 12.85 20.57 6.62
N GLU A 30 12.76 21.01 7.86
CA GLU A 30 11.65 20.64 8.75
C GLU A 30 10.30 21.15 8.24
N ALA A 31 10.23 22.39 7.76
CA ALA A 31 9.03 22.92 7.12
C ALA A 31 8.62 22.08 5.89
N GLY A 32 9.59 21.62 5.09
CA GLY A 32 9.35 20.74 3.96
C GLY A 32 8.79 19.37 4.39
N LYS A 33 9.31 18.79 5.46
CA LYS A 33 8.80 17.53 6.05
C LYS A 33 7.33 17.67 6.49
N GLN A 34 7.01 18.72 7.23
CA GLN A 34 5.65 18.98 7.69
C GLN A 34 4.66 19.14 6.52
N LYS A 35 5.08 19.85 5.46
CA LYS A 35 4.29 20.01 4.24
C LYS A 35 4.10 18.67 3.52
N SER A 36 5.13 17.83 3.44
CA SER A 36 5.01 16.48 2.85
C SER A 36 3.99 15.64 3.63
N LEU A 37 4.04 15.65 4.96
CA LEU A 37 3.08 14.96 5.82
C LEU A 37 1.64 15.47 5.63
N ALA A 38 1.47 16.77 5.36
CA ALA A 38 0.19 17.38 5.07
C ALA A 38 -0.29 17.17 3.62
N GLY A 39 0.48 16.44 2.77
CA GLY A 39 0.15 16.23 1.36
C GLY A 39 0.45 17.44 0.46
N ASP A 40 1.01 18.55 1.00
CA ASP A 40 1.44 19.71 0.21
C ASP A 40 2.79 19.44 -0.44
N HIS A 41 2.82 18.56 -1.45
CA HIS A 41 4.04 18.16 -2.14
C HIS A 41 4.73 19.33 -2.87
N SER A 42 3.94 20.30 -3.37
CA SER A 42 4.48 21.50 -4.03
C SER A 42 5.13 22.44 -3.03
N GLY A 43 4.50 22.69 -1.91
CA GLY A 43 5.06 23.47 -0.82
C GLY A 43 6.27 22.79 -0.17
N ALA A 44 6.29 21.46 -0.08
CA ALA A 44 7.41 20.67 0.38
C ALA A 44 8.63 20.86 -0.55
N ALA A 45 8.44 20.68 -1.87
CA ALA A 45 9.48 20.88 -2.87
C ALA A 45 10.07 22.30 -2.79
N ALA A 46 9.22 23.33 -2.69
CA ALA A 46 9.68 24.72 -2.54
C ALA A 46 10.48 24.95 -1.24
N ALA A 47 10.12 24.29 -0.14
CA ALA A 47 10.86 24.36 1.11
C ALA A 47 12.24 23.70 0.99
N PHE A 48 12.33 22.50 0.37
CA PHE A 48 13.61 21.83 0.13
C PHE A 48 14.49 22.59 -0.86
N GLN A 49 13.93 23.25 -1.88
CA GLN A 49 14.69 24.13 -2.79
C GLN A 49 15.27 25.33 -2.05
N ARG A 50 14.53 25.95 -1.10
CA ARG A 50 15.09 27.01 -0.23
C ARG A 50 16.23 26.50 0.63
N ALA A 51 16.14 25.29 1.18
CA ALA A 51 17.25 24.67 1.92
C ALA A 51 18.47 24.50 1.02
N LEU A 52 18.29 24.06 -0.22
CA LEU A 52 19.36 23.85 -1.20
C LEU A 52 19.95 25.16 -1.73
N ALA A 53 19.19 26.25 -1.79
CA ALA A 53 19.73 27.57 -2.12
C ALA A 53 20.73 28.06 -1.06
N ALA A 54 20.53 27.70 0.22
CA ALA A 54 21.46 28.02 1.31
C ALA A 54 22.56 26.96 1.50
N ALA A 55 22.31 25.68 1.14
CA ALA A 55 23.25 24.58 1.27
C ALA A 55 23.16 23.62 0.06
N PRO A 56 23.78 23.97 -1.08
CA PRO A 56 23.66 23.18 -2.32
C PRO A 56 24.23 21.76 -2.25
N THR A 57 25.04 21.47 -1.22
CA THR A 57 25.69 20.17 -0.99
C THR A 57 24.99 19.34 0.09
N ASN A 58 23.77 19.67 0.49
CA ASN A 58 23.02 18.91 1.47
C ASN A 58 22.35 17.70 0.83
N ALA A 59 22.90 16.50 1.03
CA ALA A 59 22.39 15.25 0.47
C ALA A 59 20.96 14.93 0.94
N GLU A 60 20.62 15.19 2.21
CA GLU A 60 19.26 14.98 2.74
C GLU A 60 18.23 15.88 2.03
N ALA A 61 18.56 17.15 1.81
CA ALA A 61 17.64 18.07 1.14
C ALA A 61 17.40 17.66 -0.32
N HIS A 62 18.43 17.20 -1.05
CA HIS A 62 18.26 16.63 -2.39
C HIS A 62 17.41 15.37 -2.37
N PHE A 63 17.64 14.45 -1.45
CA PHE A 63 16.83 13.24 -1.29
C PHE A 63 15.35 13.58 -1.05
N ARG A 64 15.07 14.50 -0.11
CA ARG A 64 13.70 14.91 0.22
C ARG A 64 13.02 15.69 -0.89
N LEU A 65 13.78 16.50 -1.64
CA LEU A 65 13.28 17.12 -2.87
C LEU A 65 12.87 16.06 -3.90
N GLY A 66 13.69 15.01 -4.05
CA GLY A 66 13.36 13.87 -4.91
C GLY A 66 12.06 13.18 -4.52
N LEU A 67 11.80 12.97 -3.22
CA LEU A 67 10.53 12.44 -2.72
C LEU A 67 9.35 13.35 -3.12
N ALA A 68 9.44 14.65 -2.81
CA ALA A 68 8.37 15.60 -3.10
C ALA A 68 8.09 15.74 -4.62
N LEU A 69 9.12 15.62 -5.46
CA LEU A 69 8.99 15.65 -6.92
C LEU A 69 8.38 14.37 -7.48
N ARG A 70 8.74 13.19 -6.92
CA ARG A 70 8.11 11.91 -7.26
C ARG A 70 6.61 11.96 -6.97
N ASP A 71 6.23 12.46 -5.79
CA ASP A 71 4.84 12.56 -5.36
C ASP A 71 4.02 13.56 -6.22
N GLN A 72 4.71 14.51 -6.89
CA GLN A 72 4.17 15.37 -7.94
C GLN A 72 4.20 14.73 -9.35
N GLN A 73 4.59 13.47 -9.50
CA GLN A 73 4.81 12.76 -10.78
C GLN A 73 5.89 13.41 -11.70
N ARG A 74 6.74 14.26 -11.15
CA ARG A 74 7.88 14.85 -11.84
C ARG A 74 9.07 13.90 -11.81
N LEU A 75 8.91 12.75 -12.47
CA LEU A 75 9.81 11.60 -12.30
C LEU A 75 11.25 11.87 -12.73
N ASN A 76 11.46 12.62 -13.84
CA ASN A 76 12.80 12.95 -14.29
C ASN A 76 13.53 13.88 -13.32
N ASP A 77 12.84 14.86 -12.76
CA ASP A 77 13.38 15.79 -11.76
C ASP A 77 13.69 15.06 -10.43
N ALA A 78 12.81 14.12 -10.05
CA ALA A 78 13.02 13.27 -8.89
C ALA A 78 14.30 12.42 -9.06
N ALA A 79 14.45 11.75 -10.21
CA ALA A 79 15.66 10.97 -10.52
C ALA A 79 16.94 11.83 -10.47
N ALA A 80 16.90 13.05 -11.02
CA ALA A 80 18.01 13.99 -10.95
C ALA A 80 18.36 14.37 -9.49
N SER A 81 17.34 14.62 -8.67
CA SER A 81 17.51 14.96 -7.25
C SER A 81 18.11 13.78 -6.45
N TYR A 82 17.64 12.55 -6.69
CA TYR A 82 18.23 11.35 -6.05
C TYR A 82 19.67 11.10 -6.53
N ARG A 83 19.98 11.26 -7.82
CA ARG A 83 21.37 11.16 -8.31
C ARG A 83 22.27 12.17 -7.61
N ARG A 84 21.80 13.41 -7.44
CA ARG A 84 22.57 14.42 -6.73
C ARG A 84 22.77 14.07 -5.25
N ALA A 85 21.78 13.52 -4.57
CA ALA A 85 21.93 13.01 -3.21
C ALA A 85 23.00 11.91 -3.13
N ILE A 86 23.01 10.98 -4.09
CA ILE A 86 23.97 9.88 -4.20
C ILE A 86 25.39 10.38 -4.51
N GLU A 87 25.56 11.37 -5.38
CA GLU A 87 26.85 11.99 -5.65
C GLU A 87 27.47 12.59 -4.39
N LEU A 88 26.63 13.22 -3.56
CA LEU A 88 27.04 13.85 -2.31
C LEU A 88 27.27 12.83 -1.19
N GLN A 89 26.49 11.75 -1.17
CA GLN A 89 26.58 10.66 -0.21
C GLN A 89 26.43 9.30 -0.91
N PRO A 90 27.53 8.72 -1.44
CA PRO A 90 27.50 7.49 -2.24
C PRO A 90 26.94 6.26 -1.53
N ALA A 91 26.90 6.26 -0.19
CA ALA A 91 26.35 5.20 0.63
C ALA A 91 24.89 5.45 1.08
N TYR A 92 24.17 6.39 0.45
CA TYR A 92 22.79 6.71 0.80
C TYR A 92 21.83 5.64 0.29
N VAL A 93 21.58 4.62 1.09
CA VAL A 93 20.80 3.41 0.72
C VAL A 93 19.41 3.77 0.21
N GLU A 94 18.69 4.62 0.94
CA GLU A 94 17.33 5.04 0.59
C GLU A 94 17.28 5.81 -0.74
N ALA A 95 18.31 6.60 -1.02
CA ALA A 95 18.41 7.34 -2.29
C ALA A 95 18.60 6.39 -3.48
N HIS A 96 19.43 5.36 -3.33
CA HIS A 96 19.58 4.32 -4.35
C HIS A 96 18.28 3.54 -4.56
N ASN A 97 17.59 3.15 -3.48
CA ASN A 97 16.32 2.44 -3.56
C ASN A 97 15.23 3.29 -4.25
N ASN A 98 15.07 4.55 -3.85
CA ASN A 98 14.06 5.45 -4.43
C ASN A 98 14.40 5.85 -5.87
N LEU A 99 15.68 5.99 -6.22
CA LEU A 99 16.11 6.14 -7.61
C LEU A 99 15.68 4.93 -8.44
N GLY A 100 15.89 3.71 -7.93
CA GLY A 100 15.42 2.48 -8.58
C GLY A 100 13.91 2.49 -8.83
N SER A 101 13.12 2.92 -7.84
CA SER A 101 11.67 3.02 -7.97
C SER A 101 11.24 4.02 -9.06
N VAL A 102 11.85 5.20 -9.09
CA VAL A 102 11.54 6.21 -10.13
C VAL A 102 12.00 5.75 -11.51
N LEU A 103 13.17 5.11 -11.62
CA LEU A 103 13.64 4.54 -12.88
C LEU A 103 12.73 3.43 -13.41
N GLN A 104 12.16 2.62 -12.50
CA GLN A 104 11.14 1.62 -12.86
C GLN A 104 9.86 2.29 -13.39
N MET A 105 9.39 3.36 -12.76
CA MET A 105 8.24 4.15 -13.24
C MET A 105 8.51 4.81 -14.61
N LEU A 106 9.77 5.13 -14.91
CA LEU A 106 10.24 5.64 -16.21
C LEU A 106 10.53 4.52 -17.22
N GLU A 107 10.22 3.27 -16.90
CA GLU A 107 10.47 2.07 -17.72
C GLU A 107 11.95 1.80 -18.02
N GLN A 108 12.87 2.44 -17.29
CA GLN A 108 14.32 2.26 -17.39
C GLN A 108 14.79 1.06 -16.56
N ARG A 109 14.37 -0.14 -16.97
CA ARG A 109 14.51 -1.40 -16.19
C ARG A 109 15.95 -1.69 -15.76
N ASP A 110 16.91 -1.64 -16.68
CA ASP A 110 18.30 -1.99 -16.34
C ASP A 110 18.92 -1.02 -15.34
N ALA A 111 18.63 0.26 -15.48
CA ALA A 111 19.06 1.28 -14.53
C ALA A 111 18.39 1.10 -13.16
N ALA A 112 17.12 0.72 -13.12
CA ALA A 112 16.41 0.39 -11.88
C ALA A 112 17.03 -0.82 -11.17
N LEU A 113 17.32 -1.91 -11.91
CA LEU A 113 18.02 -3.08 -11.38
C LEU A 113 19.38 -2.72 -10.78
N ALA A 114 20.17 -1.88 -11.49
CA ALA A 114 21.47 -1.43 -10.99
C ALA A 114 21.34 -0.63 -9.70
N ALA A 115 20.36 0.27 -9.60
CA ALA A 115 20.11 1.09 -8.43
C ALA A 115 19.67 0.22 -7.22
N TYR A 116 18.75 -0.72 -7.40
CA TYR A 116 18.31 -1.63 -6.34
C TYR A 116 19.42 -2.57 -5.88
N ARG A 117 20.23 -3.14 -6.81
CA ARG A 117 21.41 -3.95 -6.44
C ARG A 117 22.38 -3.15 -5.58
N ARG A 118 22.60 -1.88 -5.92
CA ARG A 118 23.47 -1.01 -5.13
C ARG A 118 22.90 -0.75 -3.74
N ALA A 119 21.58 -0.52 -3.62
CA ALA A 119 20.91 -0.35 -2.34
C ALA A 119 21.04 -1.62 -1.46
N VAL A 120 20.84 -2.82 -2.02
CA VAL A 120 21.04 -4.10 -1.33
C VAL A 120 22.50 -4.25 -0.83
N ALA A 121 23.48 -3.89 -1.66
CA ALA A 121 24.88 -4.00 -1.30
C ALA A 121 25.29 -3.05 -0.18
N LEU A 122 24.73 -1.83 -0.15
CA LEU A 122 25.02 -0.80 0.84
C LEU A 122 24.26 -1.00 2.15
N GLY A 123 23.02 -1.49 2.08
CA GLY A 123 22.15 -1.71 3.24
C GLY A 123 21.70 -3.19 3.32
N PRO A 124 22.59 -4.12 3.69
CA PRO A 124 22.33 -5.55 3.63
C PRO A 124 21.25 -6.03 4.63
N THR A 125 20.79 -5.20 5.56
CA THR A 125 19.72 -5.47 6.50
C THR A 125 18.43 -4.69 6.20
N PHE A 126 18.43 -3.86 5.17
CA PHE A 126 17.28 -3.06 4.77
C PHE A 126 16.41 -3.85 3.78
N GLY A 127 15.24 -4.30 4.19
CA GLY A 127 14.38 -5.24 3.43
C GLY A 127 13.78 -4.66 2.14
N GLN A 128 13.44 -3.37 2.11
CA GLN A 128 12.76 -2.75 0.97
C GLN A 128 13.48 -2.90 -0.38
N PRO A 129 14.81 -2.72 -0.47
CA PRO A 129 15.54 -2.97 -1.72
C PRO A 129 15.48 -4.42 -2.20
N TYR A 130 15.48 -5.40 -1.28
CA TYR A 130 15.31 -6.82 -1.67
C TYR A 130 13.94 -7.07 -2.26
N LEU A 131 12.89 -6.51 -1.65
CA LEU A 131 11.53 -6.63 -2.15
C LEU A 131 11.39 -6.03 -3.55
N ASN A 132 11.88 -4.81 -3.75
CA ASN A 132 11.80 -4.11 -5.02
C ASN A 132 12.62 -4.82 -6.11
N LEU A 133 13.85 -5.24 -5.78
CA LEU A 133 14.72 -5.99 -6.70
C LEU A 133 14.11 -7.33 -7.10
N GLY A 134 13.65 -8.12 -6.13
CA GLY A 134 13.04 -9.41 -6.39
C GLY A 134 11.77 -9.30 -7.23
N ARG A 135 10.91 -8.32 -6.93
CA ARG A 135 9.71 -8.05 -7.74
C ARG A 135 10.05 -7.61 -9.16
N LEU A 136 11.06 -6.79 -9.34
CA LEU A 136 11.48 -6.35 -10.68
C LEU A 136 12.01 -7.52 -11.50
N TYR A 137 12.75 -8.46 -10.88
CA TYR A 137 13.14 -9.73 -11.53
C TYR A 137 11.94 -10.61 -11.86
N THR A 138 10.96 -10.71 -10.94
CA THR A 138 9.73 -11.50 -11.19
C THR A 138 8.96 -10.93 -12.40
N LEU A 139 8.80 -9.61 -12.48
CA LEU A 139 8.16 -8.94 -13.62
C LEU A 139 8.93 -9.13 -14.93
N ALA A 140 10.25 -9.30 -14.84
CA ALA A 140 11.10 -9.59 -16.01
C ALA A 140 11.09 -11.07 -16.41
N GLY A 141 10.41 -11.96 -15.68
CA GLY A 141 10.45 -13.40 -15.86
C GLY A 141 11.76 -14.07 -15.40
N ASP A 142 12.66 -13.32 -14.76
CA ASP A 142 13.92 -13.82 -14.23
C ASP A 142 13.70 -14.42 -12.83
N THR A 143 13.03 -15.57 -12.81
CA THR A 143 12.67 -16.30 -11.58
C THR A 143 13.90 -16.73 -10.77
N ARG A 144 15.02 -17.01 -11.44
CA ARG A 144 16.27 -17.40 -10.76
C ARG A 144 16.83 -16.26 -9.90
N ASN A 145 16.98 -15.07 -10.46
CA ASN A 145 17.51 -13.92 -9.72
C ASN A 145 16.49 -13.39 -8.70
N ALA A 146 15.18 -13.49 -8.97
CA ALA A 146 14.15 -13.20 -8.01
C ALA A 146 14.27 -14.12 -6.78
N ALA A 147 14.32 -15.44 -6.96
CA ALA A 147 14.48 -16.42 -5.89
C ALA A 147 15.76 -16.17 -5.08
N ALA A 148 16.91 -16.02 -5.75
CA ALA A 148 18.17 -15.72 -5.09
C ALA A 148 18.13 -14.44 -4.25
N THR A 149 17.39 -13.42 -4.70
CA THR A 149 17.19 -12.17 -3.96
C THR A 149 16.39 -12.39 -2.69
N PHE A 150 15.29 -13.16 -2.76
CA PHE A 150 14.46 -13.45 -1.59
C PHE A 150 15.18 -14.39 -0.61
N GLU A 151 15.89 -15.40 -1.10
CA GLU A 151 16.73 -16.29 -0.28
C GLU A 151 17.82 -15.52 0.46
N ALA A 152 18.43 -14.52 -0.20
CA ALA A 152 19.41 -13.65 0.43
C ALA A 152 18.83 -12.79 1.56
N ALA A 153 17.60 -12.33 1.45
CA ALA A 153 16.89 -11.62 2.53
C ALA A 153 16.58 -12.56 3.70
N ILE A 154 16.04 -13.75 3.41
CA ILE A 154 15.75 -14.81 4.41
C ILE A 154 17.02 -15.18 5.20
N ALA A 155 18.13 -15.43 4.50
CA ALA A 155 19.41 -15.80 5.13
C ALA A 155 19.96 -14.71 6.08
N ARG A 156 19.50 -13.47 5.93
CA ARG A 156 19.84 -12.34 6.81
C ARG A 156 18.82 -12.10 7.92
N GLY A 157 17.78 -12.91 8.00
CA GLY A 157 16.71 -12.76 8.98
C GLY A 157 15.78 -11.58 8.72
N ILE A 158 15.76 -11.05 7.49
CA ILE A 158 14.92 -9.90 7.13
C ILE A 158 13.54 -10.43 6.80
N ASP A 159 12.50 -9.99 7.54
CA ASP A 159 11.09 -10.26 7.28
C ASP A 159 10.86 -11.65 6.64
N VAL A 160 11.35 -12.68 7.35
CA VAL A 160 11.52 -14.05 6.82
C VAL A 160 10.23 -14.61 6.24
N ASP A 161 9.09 -14.34 6.89
CA ASP A 161 7.82 -14.92 6.48
C ASP A 161 7.30 -14.26 5.19
N SER A 162 7.45 -12.95 5.05
CA SER A 162 7.09 -12.24 3.81
C SER A 162 7.94 -12.72 2.62
N PHE A 163 9.25 -12.88 2.81
CA PHE A 163 10.11 -13.36 1.73
C PHE A 163 9.92 -14.85 1.43
N ARG A 164 9.59 -15.69 2.42
CA ARG A 164 9.18 -17.09 2.20
C ARG A 164 7.91 -17.17 1.38
N HIS A 165 6.91 -16.35 1.69
CA HIS A 165 5.67 -16.27 0.93
C HIS A 165 5.94 -15.94 -0.56
N LEU A 166 6.76 -14.92 -0.83
CA LEU A 166 7.13 -14.55 -2.19
C LEU A 166 7.96 -15.64 -2.90
N LEU A 167 8.83 -16.32 -2.17
CA LEU A 167 9.62 -17.43 -2.69
C LEU A 167 8.73 -18.62 -3.05
N SER A 168 7.77 -18.99 -2.20
CA SER A 168 6.77 -20.03 -2.49
C SER A 168 5.95 -19.67 -3.74
N ALA A 169 5.52 -18.41 -3.87
CA ALA A 169 4.83 -17.90 -5.05
C ALA A 169 5.63 -18.12 -6.34
N LEU A 170 6.94 -17.85 -6.31
CA LEU A 170 7.84 -18.08 -7.46
C LEU A 170 8.03 -19.57 -7.80
N LYS A 171 8.01 -20.42 -6.78
CA LYS A 171 8.17 -21.88 -6.95
C LYS A 171 6.86 -22.58 -7.33
N GLY A 172 5.73 -21.85 -7.39
CA GLY A 172 4.40 -22.43 -7.59
C GLY A 172 3.90 -23.24 -6.39
N GLU A 173 4.48 -23.03 -5.22
CA GLU A 173 4.05 -23.64 -3.96
C GLU A 173 2.94 -22.80 -3.37
N THR A 174 1.77 -23.39 -3.12
CA THR A 174 0.63 -22.69 -2.55
C THR A 174 0.63 -22.77 -1.03
N THR A 175 0.65 -21.61 -0.36
CA THR A 175 0.47 -21.46 1.08
C THR A 175 -1.00 -21.17 1.40
N ILE A 176 -1.41 -21.26 2.66
CA ILE A 176 -2.83 -21.08 3.04
C ILE A 176 -3.25 -19.61 3.16
N ARG A 177 -2.30 -18.71 3.43
CA ARG A 177 -2.52 -17.25 3.53
C ARG A 177 -1.22 -16.47 3.40
N ALA A 178 -1.32 -15.21 3.02
CA ALA A 178 -0.21 -14.26 3.09
C ALA A 178 0.06 -13.86 4.55
N PRO A 179 1.32 -13.65 4.95
CA PRO A 179 1.65 -13.11 6.26
C PRO A 179 1.08 -11.69 6.45
N ASP A 180 0.56 -11.39 7.65
CA ASP A 180 0.02 -10.06 7.96
C ASP A 180 1.08 -8.96 7.80
N ALA A 181 2.33 -9.23 8.17
CA ALA A 181 3.45 -8.30 7.98
C ALA A 181 3.67 -7.95 6.50
N TYR A 182 3.57 -8.95 5.61
CA TYR A 182 3.66 -8.75 4.16
C TYR A 182 2.54 -7.84 3.64
N THR A 183 1.29 -8.16 4.01
CA THR A 183 0.10 -7.43 3.56
C THR A 183 0.12 -6.00 4.12
N ARG A 184 0.41 -5.83 5.41
CA ARG A 184 0.54 -4.52 6.06
C ARG A 184 1.60 -3.66 5.38
N SER A 185 2.82 -4.17 5.23
CA SER A 185 3.92 -3.43 4.59
C SER A 185 3.59 -3.02 3.15
N LEU A 186 2.86 -3.87 2.41
CA LEU A 186 2.41 -3.57 1.06
C LEU A 186 1.50 -2.34 1.05
N PHE A 187 0.46 -2.32 1.90
CA PHE A 187 -0.54 -1.26 1.92
C PHE A 187 -0.04 0.01 2.60
N ASP A 188 0.79 -0.06 3.63
CA ASP A 188 1.43 1.12 4.23
C ASP A 188 2.24 1.91 3.20
N ASN A 189 2.96 1.20 2.32
CA ASN A 189 3.74 1.84 1.25
C ASN A 189 2.87 2.42 0.12
N PHE A 190 1.67 1.87 -0.11
CA PHE A 190 0.77 2.34 -1.16
C PHE A 190 -0.23 3.40 -0.69
N ALA A 191 -0.42 3.58 0.61
CA ALA A 191 -1.48 4.42 1.15
C ALA A 191 -1.51 5.84 0.57
N VAL A 192 -0.35 6.47 0.31
CA VAL A 192 -0.28 7.86 -0.16
C VAL A 192 -1.02 8.07 -1.48
N ASP A 193 -0.76 7.20 -2.47
CA ASP A 193 -1.27 7.31 -3.84
C ASP A 193 -2.34 6.28 -4.19
N PHE A 194 -2.84 5.55 -3.21
CA PHE A 194 -3.67 4.36 -3.41
C PHE A 194 -4.89 4.64 -4.30
N ASP A 195 -5.73 5.60 -3.93
CA ASP A 195 -6.97 5.90 -4.65
C ASP A 195 -6.69 6.31 -6.09
N ARG A 196 -5.74 7.23 -6.30
CA ARG A 196 -5.36 7.68 -7.63
C ARG A 196 -4.86 6.51 -8.50
N ARG A 197 -3.94 5.70 -7.99
CA ARG A 197 -3.42 4.55 -8.72
C ARG A 197 -4.48 3.52 -9.04
N LEU A 198 -5.33 3.22 -8.07
CA LEU A 198 -6.33 2.18 -8.20
C LEU A 198 -7.44 2.61 -9.17
N ILE A 199 -7.96 3.83 -9.02
CA ILE A 199 -9.09 4.35 -9.80
C ILE A 199 -8.60 4.86 -11.16
N ASP A 200 -7.65 5.81 -11.18
CA ASP A 200 -7.30 6.54 -12.41
C ASP A 200 -6.37 5.74 -13.33
N GLU A 201 -5.42 4.95 -12.74
CA GLU A 201 -4.43 4.20 -13.54
C GLU A 201 -4.88 2.76 -13.82
N LEU A 202 -5.57 2.10 -12.88
CA LEU A 202 -5.95 0.69 -12.98
C LEU A 202 -7.44 0.44 -13.25
N GLY A 203 -8.27 1.48 -13.28
CA GLY A 203 -9.69 1.37 -13.62
C GLY A 203 -10.49 0.49 -12.64
N TYR A 204 -10.26 0.66 -11.35
CA TYR A 204 -10.91 -0.13 -10.31
C TYR A 204 -12.32 0.37 -10.01
N HIS A 205 -13.31 -0.47 -10.28
CA HIS A 205 -14.74 -0.15 -10.13
C HIS A 205 -15.51 -1.20 -9.30
N VAL A 206 -14.82 -2.05 -8.54
CA VAL A 206 -15.45 -3.07 -7.69
C VAL A 206 -16.36 -2.45 -6.63
N PRO A 207 -15.99 -1.36 -5.91
CA PRO A 207 -16.86 -0.74 -4.91
C PRO A 207 -18.19 -0.26 -5.48
N GLU A 208 -18.18 0.42 -6.63
CA GLU A 208 -19.38 0.93 -7.30
C GLU A 208 -20.28 -0.22 -7.77
N THR A 209 -19.65 -1.27 -8.32
CA THR A 209 -20.37 -2.45 -8.80
C THR A 209 -21.04 -3.19 -7.64
N LEU A 210 -20.33 -3.43 -6.54
CA LEU A 210 -20.90 -4.02 -5.33
C LEU A 210 -22.04 -3.17 -4.77
N ALA A 211 -21.82 -1.85 -4.66
CA ALA A 211 -22.83 -0.93 -4.13
C ALA A 211 -24.11 -0.95 -4.98
N GLN A 212 -23.99 -0.93 -6.31
CA GLN A 212 -25.16 -1.01 -7.20
C GLN A 212 -25.97 -2.29 -6.97
N ARG A 213 -25.30 -3.43 -6.83
CA ARG A 213 -25.96 -4.73 -6.62
C ARG A 213 -26.59 -4.84 -5.24
N ILE A 214 -25.90 -4.36 -4.22
CA ILE A 214 -26.40 -4.34 -2.84
C ILE A 214 -27.64 -3.46 -2.75
N LYS A 215 -27.64 -2.26 -3.31
CA LYS A 215 -28.81 -1.35 -3.33
C LYS A 215 -30.04 -2.00 -3.98
N ALA A 216 -29.84 -2.82 -5.00
CA ALA A 216 -30.94 -3.55 -5.66
C ALA A 216 -31.48 -4.72 -4.82
N LEU A 217 -30.60 -5.41 -4.05
CA LEU A 217 -30.94 -6.60 -3.27
C LEU A 217 -31.40 -6.28 -1.84
N ALA A 218 -30.99 -5.14 -1.28
CA ALA A 218 -31.32 -4.64 0.04
C ALA A 218 -31.64 -3.12 -0.03
N PRO A 219 -32.82 -2.74 -0.52
CA PRO A 219 -33.19 -1.35 -0.75
C PRO A 219 -33.50 -0.55 0.53
N GLN A 220 -33.25 -1.14 1.70
CA GLN A 220 -33.49 -0.50 2.99
C GLN A 220 -32.41 0.56 3.27
N SER A 221 -32.76 1.58 4.07
CA SER A 221 -31.82 2.49 4.72
C SER A 221 -31.50 2.02 6.14
N ALA A 222 -30.42 2.49 6.71
CA ALA A 222 -29.99 2.19 8.07
C ALA A 222 -29.43 0.75 8.27
N LEU A 223 -28.86 0.15 7.24
CA LEU A 223 -28.17 -1.14 7.33
C LEU A 223 -26.93 -1.09 8.22
N ARG A 224 -26.63 -2.18 8.92
CA ARG A 224 -25.38 -2.40 9.64
C ARG A 224 -24.41 -3.12 8.71
N ILE A 225 -23.36 -2.43 8.29
CA ILE A 225 -22.41 -2.93 7.29
C ILE A 225 -21.04 -3.14 7.94
N LEU A 226 -20.42 -4.28 7.65
CA LEU A 226 -19.04 -4.60 7.96
C LEU A 226 -18.23 -4.60 6.66
N ASP A 227 -17.19 -3.78 6.60
CA ASP A 227 -16.27 -3.64 5.46
C ASP A 227 -14.91 -4.23 5.83
N LEU A 228 -14.64 -5.46 5.37
CA LEU A 228 -13.43 -6.23 5.62
C LEU A 228 -12.33 -5.81 4.64
N GLY A 229 -11.18 -5.35 5.16
CA GLY A 229 -10.12 -4.75 4.35
C GLY A 229 -10.60 -3.45 3.70
N CYS A 230 -11.17 -2.54 4.52
CA CYS A 230 -11.84 -1.33 4.03
C CYS A 230 -10.90 -0.34 3.31
N GLY A 231 -9.59 -0.49 3.46
CA GLY A 231 -8.58 0.35 2.83
C GLY A 231 -8.80 1.83 3.13
N THR A 232 -8.87 2.64 2.07
CA THR A 232 -9.14 4.07 2.15
C THR A 232 -10.64 4.41 2.25
N GLY A 233 -11.53 3.40 2.30
CA GLY A 233 -12.97 3.60 2.47
C GLY A 233 -13.77 3.78 1.18
N LEU A 234 -13.32 3.24 0.05
CA LEU A 234 -14.00 3.36 -1.25
C LEU A 234 -15.39 2.68 -1.23
N CYS A 235 -15.52 1.50 -0.60
CA CYS A 235 -16.82 0.83 -0.47
C CYS A 235 -17.79 1.64 0.39
N GLY A 236 -17.32 2.22 1.49
CA GLY A 236 -18.13 3.11 2.31
C GLY A 236 -18.66 4.32 1.53
N ALA A 237 -17.81 4.91 0.68
CA ALA A 237 -18.20 6.03 -0.18
C ALA A 237 -19.25 5.61 -1.23
N ALA A 238 -19.08 4.45 -1.89
CA ALA A 238 -20.02 3.95 -2.89
C ALA A 238 -21.40 3.58 -2.30
N LEU A 239 -21.43 3.18 -1.02
CA LEU A 239 -22.64 2.83 -0.28
C LEU A 239 -23.26 3.99 0.51
N ALA A 240 -22.73 5.21 0.37
CA ALA A 240 -23.26 6.36 1.10
C ALA A 240 -24.78 6.48 0.97
N GLY A 241 -25.45 6.72 2.10
CA GLY A 241 -26.91 6.81 2.20
C GLY A 241 -27.65 5.49 2.36
N CYS A 242 -26.95 4.33 2.35
CA CYS A 242 -27.59 3.00 2.51
C CYS A 242 -27.43 2.42 3.91
N TYR A 243 -26.57 2.96 4.74
CA TYR A 243 -26.26 2.41 6.07
C TYR A 243 -26.57 3.40 7.19
N GLY A 244 -26.96 2.85 8.35
CA GLY A 244 -27.03 3.57 9.63
C GLY A 244 -25.76 3.36 10.45
N GLN A 245 -25.06 2.24 10.23
CA GLN A 245 -23.81 1.89 10.89
C GLN A 245 -22.87 1.24 9.89
N LEU A 246 -21.63 1.75 9.79
CA LEU A 246 -20.56 1.21 8.96
C LEU A 246 -19.33 0.99 9.81
N THR A 247 -18.92 -0.27 9.95
CA THR A 247 -17.69 -0.70 10.64
C THR A 247 -16.66 -1.10 9.60
N GLY A 248 -15.44 -0.56 9.67
CA GLY A 248 -14.33 -0.88 8.77
C GLY A 248 -13.15 -1.48 9.50
N ILE A 249 -12.52 -2.48 8.87
CA ILE A 249 -11.34 -3.15 9.40
C ILE A 249 -10.27 -3.16 8.32
N ASP A 250 -9.04 -2.84 8.69
CA ASP A 250 -7.88 -2.96 7.83
C ASP A 250 -6.61 -3.24 8.63
N LEU A 251 -5.60 -3.86 8.01
CA LEU A 251 -4.29 -4.09 8.61
C LEU A 251 -3.40 -2.85 8.62
N SER A 252 -3.66 -1.89 7.73
CA SER A 252 -2.83 -0.71 7.50
C SER A 252 -3.38 0.51 8.22
N GLY A 253 -2.65 0.99 9.22
CA GLY A 253 -2.95 2.24 9.92
C GLY A 253 -3.06 3.44 8.96
N PRO A 254 -2.10 3.66 8.03
CA PRO A 254 -2.18 4.73 7.03
C PRO A 254 -3.40 4.66 6.10
N MET A 255 -3.89 3.45 5.75
CA MET A 255 -5.15 3.29 5.03
C MET A 255 -6.33 3.75 5.86
N LEU A 256 -6.39 3.31 7.12
CA LEU A 256 -7.45 3.72 8.05
C LEU A 256 -7.47 5.21 8.34
N GLU A 257 -6.33 5.90 8.34
CA GLU A 257 -6.29 7.36 8.45
C GLU A 257 -7.02 8.03 7.28
N LYS A 258 -6.86 7.52 6.06
CA LYS A 258 -7.60 8.02 4.89
C LYS A 258 -9.09 7.69 4.96
N ALA A 259 -9.45 6.48 5.38
CA ALA A 259 -10.84 6.11 5.61
C ALA A 259 -11.49 7.01 6.67
N ARG A 260 -10.77 7.32 7.75
CA ARG A 260 -11.22 8.21 8.83
C ARG A 260 -11.45 9.64 8.33
N ALA A 261 -10.58 10.14 7.45
CA ALA A 261 -10.73 11.46 6.85
C ALA A 261 -11.98 11.61 5.97
N ARG A 262 -12.57 10.50 5.47
CA ARG A 262 -13.84 10.52 4.74
C ARG A 262 -15.06 10.75 5.63
N ASN A 263 -14.94 10.56 6.95
CA ASN A 263 -16.04 10.70 7.92
C ASN A 263 -17.28 9.85 7.58
N LEU A 264 -17.09 8.62 7.09
CA LEU A 264 -18.16 7.72 6.68
C LEU A 264 -18.37 6.58 7.67
N TYR A 265 -17.31 6.13 8.33
CA TYR A 265 -17.33 4.97 9.21
C TYR A 265 -17.71 5.35 10.62
N THR A 266 -18.61 4.55 11.22
CA THR A 266 -18.97 4.63 12.64
C THR A 266 -17.82 4.14 13.52
N GLU A 267 -17.12 3.11 13.04
CA GLU A 267 -15.98 2.50 13.72
C GLU A 267 -14.92 2.08 12.69
N LEU A 268 -13.63 2.29 13.03
CA LEU A 268 -12.49 1.85 12.23
C LEU A 268 -11.47 1.19 13.16
N THR A 269 -11.13 -0.07 12.86
CA THR A 269 -10.23 -0.88 13.68
C THR A 269 -9.05 -1.39 12.87
N GLU A 270 -7.83 -1.17 13.40
CA GLU A 270 -6.61 -1.78 12.86
C GLU A 270 -6.49 -3.21 13.40
N SER A 271 -6.80 -4.19 12.54
CA SER A 271 -6.78 -5.62 12.90
C SER A 271 -6.69 -6.48 11.65
N SER A 272 -6.24 -7.74 11.81
CA SER A 272 -6.51 -8.76 10.80
C SER A 272 -8.00 -9.13 10.80
N ILE A 273 -8.50 -9.58 9.65
CA ILE A 273 -9.88 -9.98 9.49
C ILE A 273 -10.21 -11.14 10.43
N GLU A 274 -9.33 -12.13 10.52
CA GLU A 274 -9.51 -13.30 11.34
C GLU A 274 -9.57 -12.93 12.83
N THR A 275 -8.59 -12.19 13.31
CA THR A 275 -8.54 -11.75 14.72
C THR A 275 -9.78 -10.94 15.10
N TRP A 276 -10.24 -10.06 14.21
CA TRP A 276 -11.43 -9.26 14.48
C TRP A 276 -12.69 -10.13 14.49
N LEU A 277 -12.84 -11.03 13.52
CA LEU A 277 -14.00 -11.91 13.43
C LEU A 277 -14.10 -12.90 14.62
N GLU A 278 -12.99 -13.29 15.25
CA GLU A 278 -13.01 -14.11 16.45
C GLU A 278 -13.79 -13.45 17.61
N HIS A 279 -13.74 -12.12 17.70
CA HIS A 279 -14.34 -11.35 18.79
C HIS A 279 -15.65 -10.65 18.39
N ALA A 280 -15.99 -10.60 17.11
CA ALA A 280 -17.18 -9.94 16.63
C ALA A 280 -18.46 -10.65 17.09
N PRO A 281 -19.54 -9.91 17.45
CA PRO A 281 -20.78 -10.51 17.89
C PRO A 281 -21.50 -11.30 16.76
N PRO A 282 -22.19 -12.39 17.09
CA PRO A 282 -22.98 -13.14 16.11
C PRO A 282 -24.19 -12.35 15.63
N ALA A 283 -24.63 -12.60 14.40
CA ALA A 283 -25.81 -11.99 13.79
C ALA A 283 -25.89 -10.46 13.95
N ALA A 284 -24.75 -9.79 13.84
CA ALA A 284 -24.63 -8.35 14.06
C ALA A 284 -24.77 -7.50 12.80
N TYR A 285 -24.57 -8.09 11.61
CA TYR A 285 -24.48 -7.36 10.36
C TYR A 285 -25.55 -7.79 9.35
N ASP A 286 -26.11 -6.80 8.69
CA ASP A 286 -27.05 -6.99 7.57
C ASP A 286 -26.25 -7.23 6.27
N ILE A 287 -25.04 -6.64 6.18
CA ILE A 287 -24.14 -6.82 5.03
C ILE A 287 -22.70 -6.97 5.54
N VAL A 288 -21.96 -7.91 4.94
CA VAL A 288 -20.50 -8.02 5.04
C VAL A 288 -19.91 -7.84 3.65
N LEU A 289 -18.88 -6.98 3.54
CA LEU A 289 -18.15 -6.68 2.31
C LEU A 289 -16.72 -7.20 2.40
N ALA A 290 -16.17 -7.63 1.25
CA ALA A 290 -14.75 -7.94 1.10
C ALA A 290 -14.32 -7.63 -0.35
N ALA A 291 -14.07 -6.35 -0.64
CA ALA A 291 -13.71 -5.89 -1.98
C ALA A 291 -12.20 -5.93 -2.17
N ASP A 292 -11.70 -6.81 -3.04
CA ASP A 292 -10.29 -6.96 -3.41
C ASP A 292 -9.34 -7.24 -2.23
N VAL A 293 -9.83 -7.93 -1.21
CA VAL A 293 -9.09 -8.29 -0.01
C VAL A 293 -8.80 -9.80 0.10
N LEU A 294 -9.69 -10.64 -0.41
CA LEU A 294 -9.57 -12.10 -0.32
C LEU A 294 -8.38 -12.66 -1.11
N ILE A 295 -7.79 -11.87 -1.97
CA ILE A 295 -6.58 -12.17 -2.72
C ILE A 295 -5.33 -12.34 -1.82
N TYR A 296 -5.41 -12.06 -0.54
CA TYR A 296 -4.37 -12.30 0.47
C TYR A 296 -4.66 -13.52 1.34
N CYS A 297 -5.79 -14.18 1.11
CA CYS A 297 -6.21 -15.41 1.80
C CYS A 297 -6.30 -16.55 0.77
N GLY A 298 -5.59 -17.65 0.97
CA GLY A 298 -5.66 -18.83 0.12
C GLY A 298 -6.86 -19.68 0.51
N ASP A 299 -6.84 -20.28 1.70
CA ASP A 299 -7.97 -21.04 2.23
C ASP A 299 -9.03 -20.09 2.80
N LEU A 300 -10.17 -20.02 2.12
CA LEU A 300 -11.30 -19.19 2.53
C LEU A 300 -12.34 -19.93 3.40
N ALA A 301 -12.22 -21.23 3.60
CA ALA A 301 -13.23 -22.02 4.33
C ALA A 301 -13.46 -21.51 5.77
N PRO A 302 -12.42 -21.22 6.58
CA PRO A 302 -12.62 -20.69 7.93
C PRO A 302 -13.29 -19.31 7.91
N LEU A 303 -12.93 -18.48 6.93
CA LEU A 303 -13.47 -17.13 6.80
C LEU A 303 -14.96 -17.16 6.43
N PHE A 304 -15.36 -18.03 5.50
CA PHE A 304 -16.79 -18.19 5.11
C PHE A 304 -17.65 -18.62 6.29
N ALA A 305 -17.20 -19.59 7.07
CA ALA A 305 -17.90 -20.04 8.28
C ALA A 305 -18.05 -18.90 9.30
N SER A 306 -16.97 -18.14 9.54
CA SER A 306 -16.97 -17.03 10.47
C SER A 306 -17.91 -15.90 10.01
N ILE A 307 -17.87 -15.50 8.74
CA ILE A 307 -18.74 -14.47 8.17
C ILE A 307 -20.21 -14.89 8.23
N ALA A 308 -20.53 -16.13 7.87
CA ALA A 308 -21.90 -16.64 7.94
C ALA A 308 -22.47 -16.52 9.37
N HIS A 309 -21.63 -16.72 10.40
CA HIS A 309 -22.05 -16.56 11.78
C HIS A 309 -22.32 -15.09 12.18
N ARG A 310 -21.66 -14.13 11.55
CA ARG A 310 -21.82 -12.68 11.83
C ARG A 310 -22.99 -12.05 11.10
N LEU A 311 -23.46 -12.65 10.02
CA LEU A 311 -24.62 -12.17 9.28
C LEU A 311 -25.94 -12.52 10.00
N VAL A 312 -26.91 -11.63 9.90
CA VAL A 312 -28.31 -11.93 10.24
C VAL A 312 -28.94 -12.85 9.18
N THR A 313 -30.03 -13.54 9.50
CA THR A 313 -30.85 -14.23 8.51
C THR A 313 -31.32 -13.23 7.44
N GLY A 314 -31.18 -13.60 6.18
CA GLY A 314 -31.44 -12.70 5.03
C GLY A 314 -30.30 -11.73 4.70
N GLY A 315 -29.27 -11.63 5.55
CA GLY A 315 -28.11 -10.77 5.35
C GLY A 315 -27.27 -11.17 4.14
N LEU A 316 -26.46 -10.22 3.61
CA LEU A 316 -25.68 -10.40 2.39
C LEU A 316 -24.19 -10.45 2.68
N TYR A 317 -23.48 -11.38 2.03
CA TYR A 317 -22.02 -11.37 1.90
C TYR A 317 -21.64 -11.03 0.45
N ALA A 318 -20.99 -9.91 0.22
CA ALA A 318 -20.62 -9.41 -1.10
C ALA A 318 -19.09 -9.24 -1.21
N PHE A 319 -18.47 -9.92 -2.18
CA PHE A 319 -17.01 -9.94 -2.29
C PHE A 319 -16.54 -10.14 -3.72
N SER A 320 -15.24 -9.86 -3.93
CA SER A 320 -14.53 -10.14 -5.17
C SER A 320 -13.36 -11.08 -4.95
N VAL A 321 -13.03 -11.87 -5.98
CA VAL A 321 -11.83 -12.72 -6.04
C VAL A 321 -11.13 -12.59 -7.39
N GLU A 322 -9.81 -12.78 -7.44
CA GLU A 322 -9.11 -13.06 -8.69
C GLU A 322 -9.41 -14.50 -9.11
N ILE A 323 -9.59 -14.75 -10.43
CA ILE A 323 -9.97 -16.07 -10.93
C ILE A 323 -8.74 -16.91 -11.23
N ALA A 324 -8.82 -18.20 -10.86
CA ALA A 324 -7.92 -19.25 -11.32
C ALA A 324 -8.69 -20.37 -12.03
N GLU A 325 -8.00 -21.14 -12.83
CA GLU A 325 -8.44 -22.43 -13.33
C GLU A 325 -8.12 -23.54 -12.31
N GLY A 326 -8.81 -24.69 -12.41
CA GLY A 326 -8.61 -25.84 -11.54
C GLY A 326 -9.63 -25.99 -10.43
N GLU A 327 -9.29 -26.82 -9.43
CA GLU A 327 -10.22 -27.19 -8.32
C GLU A 327 -9.89 -26.49 -7.00
N ALA A 328 -8.65 -26.03 -6.82
CA ALA A 328 -8.17 -25.40 -5.60
C ALA A 328 -7.60 -24.00 -5.86
N PHE A 329 -7.55 -23.19 -4.83
CA PHE A 329 -6.90 -21.88 -4.87
C PHE A 329 -5.39 -22.01 -5.16
N VAL A 330 -4.82 -21.00 -5.79
CA VAL A 330 -3.41 -20.98 -6.16
C VAL A 330 -2.74 -19.68 -5.72
N LEU A 331 -1.51 -19.78 -5.23
CA LEU A 331 -0.66 -18.63 -4.98
C LEU A 331 0.06 -18.26 -6.30
N GLN A 332 -0.24 -17.09 -6.83
CA GLN A 332 0.35 -16.58 -8.06
C GLN A 332 1.73 -15.97 -7.80
N ALA A 333 2.57 -15.89 -8.82
CA ALA A 333 3.89 -15.25 -8.74
C ALA A 333 3.85 -13.77 -8.28
N SER A 334 2.68 -13.14 -8.35
CA SER A 334 2.41 -11.80 -7.79
C SER A 334 2.41 -11.74 -6.27
N GLY A 335 2.38 -12.89 -5.58
CA GLY A 335 2.18 -13.02 -4.13
C GLY A 335 0.71 -12.89 -3.71
N ARG A 336 -0.24 -12.96 -4.66
CA ARG A 336 -1.67 -12.96 -4.41
C ARG A 336 -2.29 -14.30 -4.73
N TYR A 337 -3.42 -14.61 -4.11
CA TYR A 337 -4.19 -15.81 -4.37
C TYR A 337 -5.26 -15.57 -5.43
N ALA A 338 -5.46 -16.57 -6.26
CA ALA A 338 -6.58 -16.65 -7.18
C ALA A 338 -7.41 -17.90 -6.86
N HIS A 339 -8.73 -17.81 -7.05
CA HIS A 339 -9.67 -18.81 -6.61
C HIS A 339 -10.56 -19.27 -7.77
N PRO A 340 -10.65 -20.57 -8.04
CA PRO A 340 -11.63 -21.11 -8.98
C PRO A 340 -13.06 -20.83 -8.51
N VAL A 341 -13.94 -20.50 -9.44
CA VAL A 341 -15.38 -20.28 -9.14
C VAL A 341 -16.01 -21.52 -8.48
N ALA A 342 -15.61 -22.73 -8.92
CA ALA A 342 -16.08 -23.99 -8.36
C ALA A 342 -15.64 -24.16 -6.89
N TYR A 343 -14.41 -23.78 -6.55
CA TYR A 343 -13.92 -23.77 -5.16
C TYR A 343 -14.77 -22.85 -4.29
N ILE A 344 -14.99 -21.60 -4.71
CA ILE A 344 -15.86 -20.68 -3.96
C ILE A 344 -17.26 -21.26 -3.75
N ARG A 345 -17.84 -21.85 -4.79
CA ARG A 345 -19.18 -22.48 -4.71
C ARG A 345 -19.23 -23.65 -3.74
N SER A 346 -18.16 -24.40 -3.59
CA SER A 346 -18.08 -25.50 -2.61
C SER A 346 -18.09 -25.00 -1.16
N LEU A 347 -17.57 -23.80 -0.88
CA LEU A 347 -17.46 -23.25 0.47
C LEU A 347 -18.81 -22.88 1.08
N TYR A 348 -19.73 -22.35 0.30
CA TYR A 348 -21.02 -21.90 0.85
C TYR A 348 -22.11 -22.96 0.80
N ALA A 349 -21.93 -24.07 0.08
CA ALA A 349 -22.92 -25.16 0.01
C ALA A 349 -23.27 -25.77 1.40
N GLY A 350 -22.34 -25.70 2.38
CA GLY A 350 -22.55 -26.19 3.75
C GLY A 350 -22.62 -25.11 4.83
N SER A 351 -22.51 -23.82 4.46
CA SER A 351 -22.40 -22.71 5.41
C SER A 351 -23.70 -21.95 5.69
N GLY A 352 -24.81 -22.38 5.11
CA GLY A 352 -26.09 -21.66 5.19
C GLY A 352 -26.12 -20.37 4.36
N LEU A 353 -25.22 -20.25 3.38
CA LEU A 353 -25.19 -19.17 2.40
C LEU A 353 -25.64 -19.68 1.03
N THR A 354 -26.35 -18.84 0.28
CA THR A 354 -26.85 -19.16 -1.06
C THR A 354 -26.47 -18.04 -2.03
N GLU A 355 -25.96 -18.38 -3.22
CA GLU A 355 -25.63 -17.40 -4.25
C GLU A 355 -26.90 -16.75 -4.79
N VAL A 356 -27.01 -15.43 -4.65
CA VAL A 356 -28.11 -14.64 -5.20
C VAL A 356 -27.68 -13.82 -6.41
N ASN A 357 -26.38 -13.59 -6.56
CA ASN A 357 -25.80 -12.97 -7.75
C ASN A 357 -24.34 -13.38 -7.87
N GLY A 358 -23.88 -13.69 -9.08
CA GLY A 358 -22.50 -14.02 -9.36
C GLY A 358 -22.16 -13.79 -10.83
N PHE A 359 -21.07 -13.08 -11.13
CA PHE A 359 -20.69 -12.76 -12.50
C PHE A 359 -19.21 -12.42 -12.63
N PRO A 360 -18.62 -12.69 -13.82
CA PRO A 360 -17.27 -12.23 -14.15
C PRO A 360 -17.18 -10.72 -14.10
N HIS A 361 -16.09 -10.19 -13.57
CA HIS A 361 -15.86 -8.75 -13.48
C HIS A 361 -14.38 -8.43 -13.69
N HIS A 362 -14.11 -7.34 -14.38
CA HIS A 362 -12.77 -6.78 -14.47
C HIS A 362 -12.44 -6.10 -13.13
N ILE A 363 -11.43 -6.59 -12.43
CA ILE A 363 -11.08 -6.07 -11.11
C ILE A 363 -10.24 -4.80 -11.23
N ARG A 364 -9.08 -4.88 -11.90
CA ARG A 364 -8.16 -3.75 -12.10
C ARG A 364 -7.07 -4.07 -13.12
N GLY A 365 -6.58 -3.09 -13.84
CA GLY A 365 -5.49 -3.26 -14.81
C GLY A 365 -5.76 -4.41 -15.77
N ASN A 366 -4.95 -5.45 -15.77
CA ASN A 366 -5.13 -6.68 -16.57
C ASN A 366 -5.71 -7.85 -15.75
N VAL A 367 -6.25 -7.57 -14.55
CA VAL A 367 -6.75 -8.60 -13.63
C VAL A 367 -8.24 -8.81 -13.81
N ASN A 368 -8.61 -10.01 -14.24
CA ASN A 368 -9.98 -10.47 -14.28
C ASN A 368 -10.32 -11.23 -13.00
N GLY A 369 -11.56 -11.11 -12.56
CA GLY A 369 -12.05 -11.73 -11.37
C GLY A 369 -13.51 -12.08 -11.46
N TYR A 370 -14.10 -12.35 -10.32
CA TYR A 370 -15.51 -12.69 -10.17
C TYR A 370 -16.07 -11.99 -8.94
N ILE A 371 -17.26 -11.45 -9.06
CA ILE A 371 -18.03 -10.89 -7.94
C ILE A 371 -19.08 -11.91 -7.53
N PHE A 372 -19.16 -12.15 -6.22
CA PHE A 372 -20.19 -12.96 -5.59
C PHE A 372 -21.02 -12.13 -4.62
N ILE A 373 -22.32 -12.39 -4.60
CA ILE A 373 -23.22 -11.92 -3.55
C ILE A 373 -24.01 -13.13 -3.07
N LEU A 374 -23.80 -13.46 -1.81
CA LEU A 374 -24.44 -14.58 -1.13
C LEU A 374 -25.45 -14.05 -0.11
N ARG A 375 -26.51 -14.80 0.12
CA ARG A 375 -27.52 -14.50 1.14
C ARG A 375 -27.50 -15.59 2.21
N LYS A 376 -27.56 -15.20 3.46
CA LYS A 376 -27.74 -16.12 4.59
C LYS A 376 -29.20 -16.60 4.66
N SER A 377 -29.37 -17.93 4.74
CA SER A 377 -30.66 -18.60 4.90
C SER A 377 -31.28 -18.34 6.27
#